data_d4dd6116c441e9cdba2d89e952dcd788
#
_entry.id   d4dd6116c441e9cdba2d89e952dcd788
#
_cell.length_a   1.000
_cell.length_b   1.000
_cell.length_c   1.000
_cell.angle_alpha   90.00
_cell.angle_beta   90.00
_cell.angle_gamma   90.00
#
_symmetry.space_group_name_H-M   'P 1'
#
loop_
_entity.id
_entity.type
_entity.pdbx_description
1 polymer ?
#
loop_
_entity_poly.entity_id
_entity_poly.type
_entity_poly.pdbx_seq_one_letter_code
_entity_poly.pdbx_strand_id
1 'polypeptide(L)'
;MVQRLHEKGIRFLLWQIPVYKKQGPEEPLNAQNELDRADAVARGLCVHNADGRPYTIPEGHWFAGSMIPDFTNPAAEETWFSKRNYLTEMGIDGFKTDGGEFIYREDVRFADGSSGRAGKNRYAQEYTAAYTKHLGSAQALFSRAGYAGQHTTPIHWAGDQQSQNSELASALRAGLSAALTGIPFWGFDIGGFAGPLPTLDLYRRATQLACFVPVMQWHSEPDGGQFRELMPGGEGNNERSPWNLAAAYGKTEFVDEMRFWHNLRMELLPYLYSVALDCAEASRPMMRPLVYQWPEDPLVWDCEDEFLLGDSLLVAPLLEENAEKRAVYLPEGQWIGLFDRRAAAGGQTIVAGGDRRLPVFLRAGYGLALRSDANSAPGAPAGERADGNAPLHLLLAGECGRFRFRDKLGTDLDITWSDGAV
;
A
#
# COMPACT_ATOMS: atom_id res chain seq x y z
N MET A 1 -17.82 -4.77 18.40
CA MET A 1 -17.27 -5.10 17.07
C MET A 1 -15.76 -5.23 17.13
N VAL A 2 -15.01 -4.22 17.57
CA VAL A 2 -13.54 -4.22 17.64
C VAL A 2 -13.02 -5.45 18.39
N GLN A 3 -13.48 -5.70 19.63
CA GLN A 3 -13.07 -6.87 20.41
C GLN A 3 -13.27 -8.20 19.66
N ARG A 4 -14.38 -8.38 18.96
CA ARG A 4 -14.64 -9.60 18.17
C ARG A 4 -13.69 -9.77 16.98
N LEU A 5 -13.18 -8.65 16.42
CA LEU A 5 -12.16 -8.69 15.38
C LEU A 5 -10.80 -9.08 15.99
N HIS A 6 -10.48 -8.51 17.15
CA HIS A 6 -9.24 -8.84 17.87
C HIS A 6 -9.19 -10.30 18.31
N GLU A 7 -10.30 -10.87 18.76
CA GLU A 7 -10.43 -12.31 19.09
C GLU A 7 -10.11 -13.22 17.88
N LYS A 8 -10.26 -12.69 16.66
CA LYS A 8 -9.90 -13.36 15.40
C LYS A 8 -8.52 -12.96 14.87
N GLY A 9 -7.73 -12.20 15.61
CA GLY A 9 -6.44 -11.69 15.18
C GLY A 9 -6.51 -10.59 14.13
N ILE A 10 -7.69 -10.00 13.89
CA ILE A 10 -7.91 -8.95 12.88
C ILE A 10 -7.75 -7.58 13.52
N ARG A 11 -6.89 -6.75 12.96
CA ARG A 11 -6.74 -5.34 13.31
C ARG A 11 -7.75 -4.49 12.56
N PHE A 12 -8.20 -3.40 13.20
CA PHE A 12 -9.29 -2.58 12.69
C PHE A 12 -8.89 -1.12 12.58
N LEU A 13 -8.71 -0.64 11.35
CA LEU A 13 -8.46 0.77 11.05
C LEU A 13 -9.74 1.42 10.52
N LEU A 14 -10.00 2.67 10.96
CA LEU A 14 -11.17 3.42 10.53
C LEU A 14 -10.79 4.43 9.45
N TRP A 15 -11.61 4.51 8.41
CA TRP A 15 -11.49 5.51 7.37
C TRP A 15 -11.76 6.92 7.90
N GLN A 16 -10.94 7.88 7.51
CA GLN A 16 -11.03 9.29 7.88
C GLN A 16 -10.83 10.19 6.68
N ILE A 17 -11.47 11.35 6.71
CA ILE A 17 -11.32 12.42 5.74
C ILE A 17 -11.29 13.76 6.49
N PRO A 18 -10.41 14.73 6.15
CA PRO A 18 -10.27 15.98 6.91
C PRO A 18 -11.25 17.06 6.45
N VAL A 19 -12.54 16.77 6.58
CA VAL A 19 -13.59 17.73 6.18
C VAL A 19 -14.67 17.90 7.25
N TYR A 20 -15.16 19.11 7.39
CA TYR A 20 -16.47 19.42 7.97
C TYR A 20 -17.48 19.36 6.82
N LYS A 21 -18.11 18.19 6.66
CA LYS A 21 -18.89 17.82 5.47
C LYS A 21 -20.10 18.76 5.27
N LYS A 22 -20.25 19.30 4.05
CA LYS A 22 -21.52 19.88 3.60
C LYS A 22 -22.44 18.71 3.22
N GLN A 23 -23.58 18.60 3.88
CA GLN A 23 -24.56 17.60 3.53
C GLN A 23 -25.26 17.94 2.22
N GLY A 24 -25.44 16.94 1.38
CA GLY A 24 -26.24 17.05 0.15
C GLY A 24 -27.74 17.14 0.47
N PRO A 25 -28.55 17.68 -0.46
CA PRO A 25 -29.99 17.87 -0.25
C PRO A 25 -30.75 16.55 -0.07
N GLU A 26 -30.22 15.45 -0.58
CA GLU A 26 -30.84 14.12 -0.49
C GLU A 26 -30.29 13.28 0.67
N GLU A 27 -29.26 13.76 1.36
CA GLU A 27 -28.70 13.05 2.50
C GLU A 27 -29.57 13.26 3.76
N PRO A 28 -29.74 12.21 4.59
CA PRO A 28 -30.39 12.37 5.88
C PRO A 28 -29.67 13.42 6.73
N LEU A 29 -30.42 14.35 7.31
CA LEU A 29 -29.85 15.41 8.14
C LEU A 29 -29.09 14.81 9.34
N ASN A 30 -27.81 15.13 9.44
CA ASN A 30 -26.99 14.83 10.60
C ASN A 30 -26.82 16.11 11.42
N ALA A 31 -27.62 16.29 12.45
CA ALA A 31 -27.61 17.47 13.29
C ALA A 31 -26.25 17.73 13.96
N GLN A 32 -25.52 16.67 14.32
CA GLN A 32 -24.17 16.81 14.91
C GLN A 32 -23.18 17.40 13.90
N ASN A 33 -23.26 16.99 12.65
CA ASN A 33 -22.41 17.54 11.60
C ASN A 33 -22.63 19.06 11.41
N GLU A 34 -23.89 19.51 11.45
CA GLU A 34 -24.20 20.95 11.35
C GLU A 34 -23.73 21.73 12.58
N LEU A 35 -23.84 21.17 13.78
CA LEU A 35 -23.30 21.75 15.01
C LEU A 35 -21.76 21.86 14.93
N ASP A 36 -21.10 20.83 14.45
CA ASP A 36 -19.64 20.79 14.27
C ASP A 36 -19.15 21.83 13.26
N ARG A 37 -19.89 22.00 12.17
CA ARG A 37 -19.62 23.04 11.16
C ARG A 37 -19.77 24.46 11.75
N ALA A 38 -20.86 24.70 12.48
CA ALA A 38 -21.13 25.98 13.12
C ALA A 38 -20.07 26.34 14.18
N ASP A 39 -19.67 25.37 15.01
CA ASP A 39 -18.62 25.53 16.00
C ASP A 39 -17.28 25.86 15.33
N ALA A 40 -16.92 25.11 14.28
CA ALA A 40 -15.68 25.35 13.54
C ALA A 40 -15.60 26.76 12.94
N VAL A 41 -16.72 27.25 12.41
CA VAL A 41 -16.81 28.64 11.90
C VAL A 41 -16.69 29.64 13.03
N ALA A 42 -17.48 29.48 14.10
CA ALA A 42 -17.53 30.44 15.21
C ALA A 42 -16.17 30.59 15.92
N ARG A 43 -15.38 29.53 15.96
CA ARG A 43 -14.08 29.51 16.63
C ARG A 43 -12.88 29.68 15.70
N GLY A 44 -13.12 29.84 14.38
CA GLY A 44 -12.05 30.04 13.40
C GLY A 44 -11.13 28.82 13.27
N LEU A 45 -11.71 27.60 13.27
CA LEU A 45 -10.95 26.34 13.25
C LEU A 45 -10.66 25.82 11.82
N CYS A 46 -11.15 26.52 10.80
CA CYS A 46 -11.01 26.15 9.39
C CYS A 46 -9.93 26.99 8.70
N VAL A 47 -9.42 26.48 7.59
CA VAL A 47 -8.69 27.30 6.62
C VAL A 47 -9.63 28.40 6.09
N HIS A 48 -9.10 29.61 5.84
CA HIS A 48 -9.87 30.79 5.44
C HIS A 48 -9.51 31.24 4.03
N ASN A 49 -10.47 31.88 3.37
CA ASN A 49 -10.22 32.69 2.19
C ASN A 49 -9.49 33.99 2.56
N ALA A 50 -8.96 34.71 1.59
CA ALA A 50 -8.28 36.00 1.80
C ALA A 50 -9.17 37.08 2.44
N ASP A 51 -10.48 36.95 2.29
CA ASP A 51 -11.49 37.86 2.90
C ASP A 51 -11.91 37.45 4.31
N GLY A 52 -11.26 36.46 4.91
CA GLY A 52 -11.54 36.00 6.27
C GLY A 52 -12.72 35.05 6.42
N ARG A 53 -13.47 34.76 5.37
CA ARG A 53 -14.51 33.74 5.39
C ARG A 53 -13.90 32.33 5.35
N PRO A 54 -14.56 31.32 5.95
CA PRO A 54 -14.08 29.92 5.83
C PRO A 54 -13.90 29.53 4.37
N TYR A 55 -12.79 28.88 4.09
CA TYR A 55 -12.56 28.25 2.78
C TYR A 55 -13.47 27.04 2.64
N THR A 56 -14.07 26.90 1.47
CA THR A 56 -14.83 25.71 1.07
C THR A 56 -14.23 25.09 -0.17
N ILE A 57 -14.25 23.76 -0.23
CA ILE A 57 -13.83 23.01 -1.40
C ILE A 57 -14.68 23.44 -2.60
N PRO A 58 -14.06 23.82 -3.74
CA PRO A 58 -14.80 24.30 -4.90
C PRO A 58 -15.74 23.26 -5.51
N GLU A 59 -16.77 23.73 -6.21
CA GLU A 59 -17.66 22.87 -7.00
C GLU A 59 -16.87 22.06 -8.04
N GLY A 60 -17.33 20.85 -8.34
CA GLY A 60 -16.67 19.91 -9.22
C GLY A 60 -15.54 19.07 -8.59
N HIS A 61 -15.26 19.29 -7.31
CA HIS A 61 -14.29 18.50 -6.55
C HIS A 61 -14.98 17.63 -5.51
N TRP A 62 -14.30 16.59 -5.10
CA TRP A 62 -14.76 15.70 -4.04
C TRP A 62 -15.01 16.48 -2.75
N PHE A 63 -16.14 16.25 -2.08
CA PHE A 63 -16.61 17.02 -0.94
C PHE A 63 -16.86 18.52 -1.19
N ALA A 64 -17.24 18.92 -2.41
CA ALA A 64 -17.54 20.30 -2.75
C ALA A 64 -18.44 21.00 -1.70
N GLY A 65 -18.11 22.26 -1.38
CA GLY A 65 -18.80 23.07 -0.37
C GLY A 65 -18.50 22.69 1.08
N SER A 66 -17.73 21.62 1.34
CA SER A 66 -17.25 21.29 2.69
C SER A 66 -16.10 22.19 3.10
N MET A 67 -15.94 22.44 4.39
CA MET A 67 -14.79 23.14 4.97
C MET A 67 -13.73 22.15 5.42
N ILE A 68 -12.50 22.59 5.56
CA ILE A 68 -11.40 21.77 6.05
C ILE A 68 -10.82 22.35 7.34
N PRO A 69 -10.45 21.50 8.32
CA PRO A 69 -9.78 21.96 9.54
C PRO A 69 -8.40 22.54 9.19
N ASP A 70 -7.99 23.55 9.94
CA ASP A 70 -6.65 24.12 9.81
C ASP A 70 -5.71 23.45 10.83
N PHE A 71 -4.95 22.45 10.41
CA PHE A 71 -4.01 21.73 11.30
C PHE A 71 -2.78 22.58 11.69
N THR A 72 -2.59 23.78 11.15
CA THR A 72 -1.61 24.74 11.67
C THR A 72 -2.14 25.49 12.89
N ASN A 73 -3.45 25.37 13.20
CA ASN A 73 -4.10 25.92 14.36
C ASN A 73 -4.20 24.86 15.47
N PRO A 74 -3.48 24.99 16.60
CA PRO A 74 -3.53 24.02 17.69
C PRO A 74 -4.95 23.79 18.24
N ALA A 75 -5.80 24.83 18.29
CA ALA A 75 -7.18 24.68 18.73
C ALA A 75 -8.05 23.87 17.75
N ALA A 76 -7.77 23.94 16.46
CA ALA A 76 -8.43 23.13 15.46
C ALA A 76 -7.98 21.64 15.59
N GLU A 77 -6.69 21.38 15.75
CA GLU A 77 -6.14 20.04 15.99
C GLU A 77 -6.78 19.43 17.25
N GLU A 78 -6.74 20.12 18.39
CA GLU A 78 -7.33 19.66 19.65
C GLU A 78 -8.82 19.34 19.51
N THR A 79 -9.59 20.26 18.90
CA THR A 79 -11.03 20.07 18.69
C THR A 79 -11.31 18.88 17.75
N TRP A 80 -10.51 18.72 16.71
CA TRP A 80 -10.65 17.61 15.77
C TRP A 80 -10.46 16.26 16.45
N PHE A 81 -9.44 16.11 17.29
CA PHE A 81 -9.15 14.83 17.96
C PHE A 81 -10.02 14.60 19.20
N SER A 82 -10.47 15.64 19.90
CA SER A 82 -11.41 15.45 21.01
C SER A 82 -12.69 14.73 20.58
N LYS A 83 -13.11 14.93 19.34
CA LYS A 83 -14.26 14.23 18.73
C LYS A 83 -13.95 12.79 18.28
N ARG A 84 -12.71 12.33 18.41
CA ARG A 84 -12.20 11.01 17.98
C ARG A 84 -11.65 10.15 19.11
N ASN A 85 -11.43 10.74 20.28
CA ASN A 85 -10.88 10.03 21.44
C ASN A 85 -11.69 8.77 21.78
N TYR A 86 -13.02 8.82 21.68
CA TYR A 86 -13.86 7.66 21.94
C TYR A 86 -13.56 6.48 20.99
N LEU A 87 -13.06 6.72 19.78
CA LEU A 87 -12.71 5.65 18.82
C LEU A 87 -11.43 4.93 19.29
N THR A 88 -10.42 5.69 19.73
CA THR A 88 -9.20 5.11 20.30
C THR A 88 -9.47 4.40 21.63
N GLU A 89 -10.37 4.95 22.47
CA GLU A 89 -10.83 4.33 23.71
C GLU A 89 -11.60 3.01 23.46
N MET A 90 -12.30 2.89 22.31
CA MET A 90 -12.93 1.64 21.87
C MET A 90 -11.93 0.57 21.42
N GLY A 91 -10.64 0.92 21.33
CA GLY A 91 -9.56 0.00 21.02
C GLY A 91 -9.33 -0.22 19.52
N ILE A 92 -9.67 0.74 18.63
CA ILE A 92 -9.27 0.65 17.22
C ILE A 92 -7.74 0.62 17.09
N ASP A 93 -7.25 0.01 16.01
CA ASP A 93 -5.81 -0.15 15.79
C ASP A 93 -5.19 0.98 14.95
N GLY A 94 -5.99 1.95 14.52
CA GLY A 94 -5.52 3.09 13.77
C GLY A 94 -6.53 3.68 12.80
N PHE A 95 -6.02 4.50 11.87
CA PHE A 95 -6.84 5.15 10.87
C PHE A 95 -6.30 4.95 9.44
N LYS A 96 -7.22 4.86 8.48
CA LYS A 96 -6.94 5.07 7.06
C LYS A 96 -7.31 6.53 6.73
N THR A 97 -6.30 7.38 6.56
CA THR A 97 -6.46 8.81 6.27
C THR A 97 -6.51 9.04 4.77
N ASP A 98 -7.69 9.35 4.29
CA ASP A 98 -7.99 9.60 2.90
C ASP A 98 -8.09 11.11 2.60
N GLY A 99 -7.92 11.51 1.33
CA GLY A 99 -7.88 12.92 0.97
C GLY A 99 -6.61 13.61 1.46
N GLY A 100 -6.75 14.93 1.69
CA GLY A 100 -5.64 15.80 2.09
C GLY A 100 -5.21 16.75 0.97
N GLU A 101 -5.67 16.55 -0.27
CA GLU A 101 -5.36 17.39 -1.43
C GLU A 101 -6.45 18.45 -1.69
N PHE A 102 -6.98 19.09 -0.62
CA PHE A 102 -8.15 19.94 -0.69
C PHE A 102 -7.88 21.42 -0.86
N ILE A 103 -6.64 21.85 -1.01
CA ILE A 103 -6.27 23.25 -1.25
C ILE A 103 -6.19 23.52 -2.76
N TYR A 104 -7.23 24.07 -3.31
CA TYR A 104 -7.35 24.38 -4.76
C TYR A 104 -7.07 25.84 -5.12
N ARG A 105 -6.87 26.70 -4.11
CA ARG A 105 -6.66 28.15 -4.30
C ARG A 105 -5.38 28.61 -3.62
N GLU A 106 -4.66 29.51 -4.27
CA GLU A 106 -3.40 30.06 -3.75
C GLU A 106 -3.61 31.18 -2.72
N ASP A 107 -4.77 31.81 -2.73
CA ASP A 107 -5.11 32.97 -1.89
C ASP A 107 -5.69 32.59 -0.53
N VAL A 108 -5.92 31.32 -0.22
CA VAL A 108 -6.35 30.90 1.12
C VAL A 108 -5.29 31.22 2.17
N ARG A 109 -5.72 31.31 3.42
CA ARG A 109 -4.87 31.64 4.58
C ARG A 109 -5.00 30.58 5.65
N PHE A 110 -3.86 30.22 6.21
CA PHE A 110 -3.72 29.36 7.38
C PHE A 110 -3.46 30.17 8.64
N ALA A 111 -3.73 29.61 9.80
CA ALA A 111 -3.54 30.25 11.09
C ALA A 111 -2.08 30.65 11.38
N ASP A 112 -1.12 29.92 10.81
CA ASP A 112 0.32 30.23 10.88
C ASP A 112 0.74 31.41 9.97
N GLY A 113 -0.19 32.02 9.26
CA GLY A 113 0.04 33.14 8.34
C GLY A 113 0.45 32.70 6.91
N SER A 114 0.63 31.44 6.65
CA SER A 114 0.97 30.98 5.31
C SER A 114 -0.23 31.06 4.34
N SER A 115 0.05 31.10 3.04
CA SER A 115 -0.97 31.10 1.98
C SER A 115 -1.14 29.72 1.34
N GLY A 116 -2.21 29.56 0.57
CA GLY A 116 -2.47 28.36 -0.21
C GLY A 116 -1.34 28.01 -1.17
N ARG A 117 -0.59 29.00 -1.68
CA ARG A 117 0.59 28.73 -2.51
C ARG A 117 1.65 27.90 -1.77
N ALA A 118 1.90 28.19 -0.50
CA ALA A 118 2.79 27.40 0.35
C ALA A 118 2.07 26.17 0.93
N GLY A 119 0.80 26.30 1.27
CA GLY A 119 0.01 25.29 1.97
C GLY A 119 -0.56 24.17 1.11
N LYS A 120 -0.65 24.33 -0.22
CA LYS A 120 -1.32 23.36 -1.11
C LYS A 120 -0.85 21.93 -0.89
N ASN A 121 0.44 21.68 -0.98
CA ASN A 121 1.00 20.34 -0.78
C ASN A 121 1.26 20.07 0.71
N ARG A 122 1.62 21.09 1.50
CA ARG A 122 1.89 20.96 2.93
C ARG A 122 0.66 20.51 3.72
N TYR A 123 -0.55 20.86 3.30
CA TYR A 123 -1.78 20.45 3.99
C TYR A 123 -1.89 18.94 4.16
N ALA A 124 -1.53 18.17 3.14
CA ALA A 124 -1.52 16.69 3.22
C ALA A 124 -0.60 16.19 4.34
N GLN A 125 0.58 16.79 4.47
CA GLN A 125 1.54 16.43 5.51
C GLN A 125 1.09 16.90 6.90
N GLU A 126 0.56 18.12 7.04
CA GLU A 126 0.01 18.62 8.31
C GLU A 126 -1.12 17.72 8.83
N TYR A 127 -2.01 17.32 7.93
CA TYR A 127 -3.10 16.41 8.23
C TYR A 127 -2.60 15.07 8.77
N THR A 128 -1.70 14.41 8.05
CA THR A 128 -1.20 13.09 8.44
C THR A 128 -0.28 13.16 9.66
N ALA A 129 0.52 14.23 9.80
CA ALA A 129 1.36 14.46 10.98
C ALA A 129 0.52 14.65 12.26
N ALA A 130 -0.60 15.37 12.17
CA ALA A 130 -1.54 15.54 13.27
C ALA A 130 -2.11 14.18 13.73
N TYR A 131 -2.49 13.31 12.79
CA TYR A 131 -2.92 11.95 13.11
C TYR A 131 -1.80 11.09 13.69
N THR A 132 -0.59 11.14 13.15
CA THR A 132 0.57 10.42 13.68
C THR A 132 0.85 10.83 15.13
N LYS A 133 0.82 12.12 15.41
CA LYS A 133 0.98 12.67 16.77
C LYS A 133 -0.11 12.19 17.72
N HIS A 134 -1.37 12.19 17.28
CA HIS A 134 -2.52 11.74 18.08
C HIS A 134 -2.46 10.24 18.40
N LEU A 135 -2.10 9.41 17.43
CA LEU A 135 -2.03 7.95 17.58
C LEU A 135 -0.79 7.48 18.36
N GLY A 136 0.30 8.23 18.29
CA GLY A 136 1.59 7.78 18.82
C GLY A 136 2.14 6.55 18.06
N SER A 137 3.01 5.78 18.73
CA SER A 137 3.68 4.62 18.12
C SER A 137 2.89 3.31 18.19
N ALA A 138 1.78 3.29 18.92
CA ALA A 138 1.04 2.05 19.20
C ALA A 138 0.00 1.68 18.13
N GLN A 139 -0.35 2.64 17.27
CA GLN A 139 -1.41 2.49 16.29
C GLN A 139 -0.92 2.81 14.88
N ALA A 140 -1.55 2.20 13.87
CA ALA A 140 -1.17 2.36 12.48
C ALA A 140 -1.89 3.55 11.82
N LEU A 141 -1.15 4.28 10.97
CA LEU A 141 -1.72 5.25 10.05
C LEU A 141 -1.44 4.80 8.61
N PHE A 142 -2.51 4.71 7.82
CA PHE A 142 -2.46 4.34 6.42
C PHE A 142 -3.01 5.48 5.58
N SER A 143 -2.16 6.15 4.81
CA SER A 143 -2.45 7.45 4.19
C SER A 143 -2.37 7.42 2.68
N ARG A 144 -3.18 8.27 2.02
CA ARG A 144 -3.13 8.47 0.57
C ARG A 144 -2.17 9.59 0.17
N ALA A 145 -2.44 10.78 0.68
CA ALA A 145 -1.69 11.97 0.33
C ALA A 145 -0.40 12.11 1.14
N GLY A 146 0.59 12.75 0.54
CA GLY A 146 1.86 13.01 1.18
C GLY A 146 2.62 14.18 0.56
N TYR A 147 3.60 14.70 1.29
CA TYR A 147 4.53 15.74 0.85
C TYR A 147 5.86 15.63 1.62
N ALA A 148 6.69 16.67 1.57
CA ALA A 148 7.95 16.71 2.32
C ALA A 148 7.73 16.42 3.81
N GLY A 149 8.49 15.48 4.38
CA GLY A 149 8.29 15.03 5.76
C GLY A 149 7.38 13.80 5.92
N GLN A 150 6.81 13.29 4.83
CA GLN A 150 5.84 12.19 4.83
C GLN A 150 6.42 10.85 5.32
N HIS A 151 7.73 10.70 5.40
CA HIS A 151 8.39 9.53 6.01
C HIS A 151 7.98 9.29 7.48
N THR A 152 7.42 10.30 8.16
CA THR A 152 6.85 10.16 9.52
C THR A 152 5.50 9.42 9.51
N THR A 153 4.89 9.24 8.34
CA THR A 153 3.67 8.46 8.13
C THR A 153 3.98 7.40 7.06
N PRO A 154 4.54 6.26 7.46
CA PRO A 154 5.28 5.40 6.53
C PRO A 154 4.42 4.52 5.62
N ILE A 155 3.11 4.36 5.89
CA ILE A 155 2.24 3.44 5.15
C ILE A 155 1.35 4.23 4.21
N HIS A 156 1.45 3.95 2.89
CA HIS A 156 0.69 4.65 1.85
C HIS A 156 0.13 3.68 0.80
N TRP A 157 -0.92 4.14 0.10
CA TRP A 157 -1.43 3.47 -1.10
C TRP A 157 -1.55 4.45 -2.27
N ALA A 158 -1.69 3.89 -3.46
CA ALA A 158 -1.69 4.64 -4.72
C ALA A 158 -2.95 5.49 -4.99
N GLY A 159 -3.97 5.44 -4.13
CA GLY A 159 -5.26 6.10 -4.36
C GLY A 159 -6.20 5.25 -5.22
N ASP A 160 -7.07 5.90 -5.96
CA ASP A 160 -8.23 5.29 -6.64
C ASP A 160 -7.91 4.98 -8.12
N GLN A 161 -7.05 3.99 -8.38
CA GLN A 161 -6.69 3.61 -9.75
C GLN A 161 -7.90 3.05 -10.52
N GLN A 162 -7.94 3.31 -11.81
CA GLN A 162 -8.84 2.64 -12.74
C GLN A 162 -8.44 1.17 -12.95
N SER A 163 -9.41 0.32 -13.29
CA SER A 163 -9.17 -1.09 -13.63
C SER A 163 -8.54 -1.26 -15.00
N GLN A 164 -7.26 -0.86 -15.14
CA GLN A 164 -6.51 -0.86 -16.40
C GLN A 164 -5.05 -1.27 -16.17
N ASN A 165 -4.44 -1.94 -17.15
CA ASN A 165 -3.03 -2.36 -17.06
C ASN A 165 -2.07 -1.16 -16.98
N SER A 166 -2.37 -0.04 -17.67
CA SER A 166 -1.60 1.20 -17.56
C SER A 166 -1.59 1.79 -16.17
N GLU A 167 -2.70 1.67 -15.43
CA GLU A 167 -2.82 2.11 -14.05
C GLU A 167 -2.03 1.21 -13.08
N LEU A 168 -2.02 -0.11 -13.34
CA LEU A 168 -1.17 -1.04 -12.60
C LEU A 168 0.32 -0.69 -12.77
N ALA A 169 0.75 -0.40 -14.00
CA ALA A 169 2.11 0.03 -14.28
C ALA A 169 2.43 1.38 -13.60
N SER A 170 1.48 2.32 -13.62
CA SER A 170 1.62 3.62 -12.95
C SER A 170 1.72 3.48 -11.43
N ALA A 171 0.94 2.58 -10.81
CA ALA A 171 1.00 2.30 -9.40
C ALA A 171 2.36 1.71 -8.97
N LEU A 172 2.96 0.84 -9.79
CA LEU A 172 4.32 0.36 -9.55
C LEU A 172 5.35 1.49 -9.59
N ARG A 173 5.36 2.30 -10.66
CA ARG A 173 6.28 3.44 -10.79
C ARG A 173 6.14 4.45 -9.65
N ALA A 174 4.90 4.75 -9.27
CA ALA A 174 4.61 5.61 -8.13
C ALA A 174 5.17 5.03 -6.82
N GLY A 175 5.03 3.73 -6.60
CA GLY A 175 5.59 3.04 -5.44
C GLY A 175 7.12 3.07 -5.40
N LEU A 176 7.79 2.86 -6.54
CA LEU A 176 9.24 2.96 -6.64
C LEU A 176 9.73 4.39 -6.39
N SER A 177 9.01 5.39 -6.93
CA SER A 177 9.30 6.80 -6.69
C SER A 177 9.06 7.19 -5.22
N ALA A 178 7.96 6.77 -4.62
CA ALA A 178 7.65 7.00 -3.21
C ALA A 178 8.70 6.36 -2.29
N ALA A 179 9.17 5.17 -2.61
CA ALA A 179 10.21 4.47 -1.87
C ALA A 179 11.52 5.29 -1.80
N LEU A 180 11.91 5.94 -2.90
CA LEU A 180 13.09 6.82 -2.95
C LEU A 180 12.91 8.12 -2.15
N THR A 181 11.67 8.51 -1.84
CA THR A 181 11.37 9.69 -1.01
C THR A 181 11.20 9.37 0.49
N GLY A 182 11.46 8.13 0.90
CA GLY A 182 11.43 7.70 2.29
C GLY A 182 10.09 7.14 2.75
N ILE A 183 9.20 6.74 1.84
CA ILE A 183 7.96 6.01 2.13
C ILE A 183 8.23 4.50 1.95
N PRO A 184 8.44 3.74 3.04
CA PRO A 184 8.89 2.35 2.95
C PRO A 184 7.77 1.35 2.66
N PHE A 185 6.52 1.66 3.04
CA PHE A 185 5.40 0.73 2.96
C PHE A 185 4.36 1.23 1.96
N TRP A 186 4.46 0.74 0.75
CA TRP A 186 3.58 1.08 -0.36
C TRP A 186 2.63 -0.06 -0.70
N GLY A 187 1.39 0.31 -1.07
CA GLY A 187 0.40 -0.60 -1.60
C GLY A 187 -0.45 0.04 -2.68
N PHE A 188 -1.30 -0.75 -3.29
CA PHE A 188 -2.28 -0.32 -4.29
C PHE A 188 -3.49 -1.26 -4.26
N ASP A 189 -4.62 -0.82 -4.79
CA ASP A 189 -5.83 -1.62 -4.82
C ASP A 189 -5.74 -2.70 -5.91
N ILE A 190 -5.77 -3.96 -5.53
CA ILE A 190 -5.66 -5.10 -6.45
C ILE A 190 -6.81 -5.08 -7.46
N GLY A 191 -6.45 -5.01 -8.73
CA GLY A 191 -7.40 -4.93 -9.84
C GLY A 191 -7.95 -3.53 -10.10
N GLY A 192 -7.48 -2.52 -9.38
CA GLY A 192 -7.98 -1.15 -9.41
C GLY A 192 -9.13 -0.92 -8.42
N PHE A 193 -9.39 0.34 -8.09
CA PHE A 193 -10.49 0.77 -7.23
C PHE A 193 -11.72 1.16 -8.04
N ALA A 194 -11.50 1.94 -9.11
CA ALA A 194 -12.53 2.59 -9.90
C ALA A 194 -12.77 1.94 -11.27
N GLY A 195 -13.90 2.28 -11.88
CA GLY A 195 -14.29 1.78 -13.20
C GLY A 195 -14.95 0.40 -13.17
N PRO A 196 -15.10 -0.24 -14.33
CA PRO A 196 -15.72 -1.56 -14.43
C PRO A 196 -14.92 -2.63 -13.68
N LEU A 197 -15.54 -3.78 -13.45
CA LEU A 197 -14.84 -4.94 -12.91
C LEU A 197 -13.57 -5.23 -13.74
N PRO A 198 -12.42 -5.45 -13.07
CA PRO A 198 -11.19 -5.79 -13.78
C PRO A 198 -11.34 -7.10 -14.53
N THR A 199 -10.66 -7.23 -15.67
CA THR A 199 -10.51 -8.55 -16.31
C THR A 199 -9.80 -9.51 -15.36
N LEU A 200 -10.05 -10.81 -15.51
CA LEU A 200 -9.34 -11.82 -14.70
C LEU A 200 -7.82 -11.77 -14.92
N ASP A 201 -7.37 -11.38 -16.11
CA ASP A 201 -5.94 -11.21 -16.39
C ASP A 201 -5.34 -10.03 -15.62
N LEU A 202 -5.96 -8.86 -15.65
CA LEU A 202 -5.52 -7.72 -14.85
C LEU A 202 -5.50 -8.03 -13.36
N TYR A 203 -6.58 -8.64 -12.84
CA TYR A 203 -6.65 -8.97 -11.42
C TYR A 203 -5.57 -9.97 -11.00
N ARG A 204 -5.29 -10.98 -11.83
CA ARG A 204 -4.18 -11.94 -11.65
C ARG A 204 -2.85 -11.21 -11.51
N ARG A 205 -2.52 -10.33 -12.48
CA ARG A 205 -1.26 -9.57 -12.51
C ARG A 205 -1.13 -8.66 -11.31
N ALA A 206 -2.20 -7.97 -10.96
CA ALA A 206 -2.25 -7.11 -9.79
C ALA A 206 -2.03 -7.90 -8.50
N THR A 207 -2.66 -9.08 -8.35
CA THR A 207 -2.48 -9.95 -7.19
C THR A 207 -1.05 -10.48 -7.11
N GLN A 208 -0.48 -10.88 -8.24
CA GLN A 208 0.92 -11.33 -8.33
C GLN A 208 1.90 -10.24 -7.88
N LEU A 209 1.76 -9.02 -8.40
CA LEU A 209 2.58 -7.89 -7.99
C LEU A 209 2.37 -7.57 -6.50
N ALA A 210 1.10 -7.51 -6.06
CA ALA A 210 0.75 -7.21 -4.67
C ALA A 210 1.35 -8.22 -3.66
N CYS A 211 1.58 -9.47 -4.07
CA CYS A 211 2.25 -10.46 -3.24
C CYS A 211 3.68 -10.04 -2.84
N PHE A 212 4.37 -9.25 -3.68
CA PHE A 212 5.75 -8.83 -3.51
C PHE A 212 5.93 -7.33 -3.21
N VAL A 213 4.86 -6.58 -2.95
CA VAL A 213 4.96 -5.21 -2.44
C VAL A 213 4.75 -5.18 -0.92
N PRO A 214 5.19 -4.13 -0.21
CA PRO A 214 5.07 -4.06 1.24
C PRO A 214 3.64 -4.22 1.76
N VAL A 215 2.65 -3.59 1.12
CA VAL A 215 1.23 -3.67 1.52
C VAL A 215 0.43 -4.37 0.43
N MET A 216 -0.09 -5.55 0.73
CA MET A 216 -1.00 -6.27 -0.14
C MET A 216 -2.43 -6.01 0.31
N GLN A 217 -3.24 -5.40 -0.55
CA GLN A 217 -4.64 -5.10 -0.23
C GLN A 217 -5.53 -5.25 -1.46
N TRP A 218 -6.80 -5.56 -1.23
CA TRP A 218 -7.82 -5.17 -2.18
C TRP A 218 -8.74 -4.13 -1.54
N HIS A 219 -9.25 -3.25 -2.34
CA HIS A 219 -10.25 -2.28 -1.99
C HIS A 219 -11.10 -2.00 -3.21
N SER A 220 -12.38 -1.78 -3.02
CA SER A 220 -13.28 -1.47 -4.11
C SER A 220 -14.39 -0.59 -3.62
N GLU A 221 -14.92 0.22 -4.51
CA GLU A 221 -16.14 0.93 -4.22
C GLU A 221 -17.33 -0.05 -4.34
N PRO A 222 -18.17 -0.13 -3.31
CA PRO A 222 -19.34 -1.01 -3.36
C PRO A 222 -20.34 -0.51 -4.41
N ASP A 223 -21.33 -1.34 -4.69
CA ASP A 223 -22.43 -1.01 -5.59
C ASP A 223 -23.03 0.38 -5.27
N GLY A 224 -23.15 1.22 -6.28
CA GLY A 224 -23.72 2.55 -6.16
C GLY A 224 -22.78 3.65 -5.66
N GLY A 225 -21.47 3.41 -5.57
CA GLY A 225 -20.49 4.40 -5.16
C GLY A 225 -20.31 5.56 -6.14
N GLN A 226 -19.33 6.43 -5.85
CA GLN A 226 -19.08 7.67 -6.62
C GLN A 226 -18.72 7.42 -8.11
N PHE A 227 -18.29 6.22 -8.46
CA PHE A 227 -17.93 5.83 -9.84
C PHE A 227 -19.01 5.00 -10.53
N ARG A 228 -20.24 4.99 -9.99
CA ARG A 228 -21.37 4.23 -10.54
C ARG A 228 -21.59 4.47 -12.04
N GLU A 229 -21.46 5.69 -12.50
CA GLU A 229 -21.60 6.08 -13.92
C GLU A 229 -20.55 5.46 -14.84
N LEU A 230 -19.41 5.02 -14.29
CA LEU A 230 -18.36 4.34 -15.02
C LEU A 230 -18.58 2.83 -15.10
N MET A 231 -19.60 2.30 -14.43
CA MET A 231 -19.94 0.87 -14.45
C MET A 231 -20.87 0.55 -15.60
N PRO A 232 -20.57 -0.46 -16.42
CA PRO A 232 -21.50 -0.93 -17.44
C PRO A 232 -22.83 -1.33 -16.81
N GLY A 233 -23.93 -0.69 -17.25
CA GLY A 233 -25.26 -1.00 -16.79
C GLY A 233 -25.71 -0.30 -15.49
N GLY A 234 -24.82 0.41 -14.77
CA GLY A 234 -25.16 1.18 -13.56
C GLY A 234 -25.75 0.40 -12.40
N GLU A 235 -25.90 -0.91 -12.55
CA GLU A 235 -26.36 -1.86 -11.54
C GLU A 235 -25.41 -3.05 -11.53
N GLY A 236 -24.96 -3.45 -10.35
CA GLY A 236 -24.11 -4.61 -10.22
C GLY A 236 -23.17 -4.52 -9.03
N ASN A 237 -22.69 -5.67 -8.58
CA ASN A 237 -21.73 -5.77 -7.50
C ASN A 237 -20.32 -5.50 -8.03
N ASN A 238 -19.76 -4.35 -7.67
CA ASN A 238 -18.39 -3.97 -8.01
C ASN A 238 -17.34 -4.45 -6.99
N GLU A 239 -17.72 -5.37 -6.12
CA GLU A 239 -16.80 -5.97 -5.17
C GLU A 239 -15.68 -6.75 -5.89
N ARG A 240 -14.43 -6.40 -5.62
CA ARG A 240 -13.26 -6.99 -6.26
C ARG A 240 -12.62 -8.11 -5.47
N SER A 241 -13.43 -8.94 -4.79
CA SER A 241 -12.93 -10.17 -4.19
C SER A 241 -12.75 -11.27 -5.25
N PRO A 242 -11.81 -12.21 -5.04
CA PRO A 242 -11.60 -13.31 -5.99
C PRO A 242 -12.86 -14.14 -6.28
N TRP A 243 -13.69 -14.37 -5.27
CA TRP A 243 -14.92 -15.15 -5.41
C TRP A 243 -16.02 -14.39 -6.17
N ASN A 244 -16.12 -13.07 -5.98
CA ASN A 244 -17.08 -12.25 -6.74
C ASN A 244 -16.69 -12.20 -8.22
N LEU A 245 -15.40 -12.00 -8.51
CA LEU A 245 -14.89 -12.04 -9.87
C LEU A 245 -15.05 -13.39 -10.54
N ALA A 246 -14.79 -14.48 -9.81
CA ALA A 246 -15.01 -15.83 -10.28
C ALA A 246 -16.49 -16.08 -10.65
N ALA A 247 -17.40 -15.60 -9.82
CA ALA A 247 -18.84 -15.67 -10.08
C ALA A 247 -19.25 -14.81 -11.28
N ALA A 248 -18.80 -13.57 -11.34
CA ALA A 248 -19.14 -12.62 -12.42
C ALA A 248 -18.67 -13.13 -13.80
N TYR A 249 -17.52 -13.80 -13.88
CA TYR A 249 -16.96 -14.33 -15.10
C TYR A 249 -17.25 -15.83 -15.34
N GLY A 250 -17.95 -16.49 -14.43
CA GLY A 250 -18.24 -17.93 -14.52
C GLY A 250 -16.97 -18.81 -14.49
N LYS A 251 -15.95 -18.41 -13.71
CA LYS A 251 -14.62 -19.03 -13.65
C LYS A 251 -14.24 -19.40 -12.21
N THR A 252 -14.86 -20.47 -11.68
CA THR A 252 -14.65 -20.91 -10.28
C THR A 252 -13.22 -21.26 -9.95
N GLU A 253 -12.47 -21.81 -10.90
CA GLU A 253 -11.05 -22.13 -10.78
C GLU A 253 -10.15 -20.93 -10.48
N PHE A 254 -10.64 -19.72 -10.78
CA PHE A 254 -9.91 -18.49 -10.49
C PHE A 254 -9.70 -18.25 -8.99
N VAL A 255 -10.62 -18.72 -8.15
CA VAL A 255 -10.47 -18.61 -6.69
C VAL A 255 -9.25 -19.40 -6.22
N ASP A 256 -9.02 -20.58 -6.76
CA ASP A 256 -7.87 -21.44 -6.38
C ASP A 256 -6.56 -20.82 -6.85
N GLU A 257 -6.55 -20.22 -8.04
CA GLU A 257 -5.39 -19.47 -8.53
C GLU A 257 -5.05 -18.29 -7.59
N MET A 258 -6.05 -17.52 -7.17
CA MET A 258 -5.83 -16.40 -6.25
C MET A 258 -5.42 -16.89 -4.85
N ARG A 259 -5.98 -18.02 -4.39
CA ARG A 259 -5.58 -18.66 -3.13
C ARG A 259 -4.09 -18.98 -3.10
N PHE A 260 -3.52 -19.46 -4.20
CA PHE A 260 -2.08 -19.68 -4.30
C PHE A 260 -1.27 -18.42 -3.95
N TRP A 261 -1.62 -17.27 -4.52
CA TRP A 261 -0.89 -16.02 -4.30
C TRP A 261 -1.06 -15.48 -2.87
N HIS A 262 -2.26 -15.61 -2.31
CA HIS A 262 -2.50 -15.21 -0.92
C HIS A 262 -1.75 -16.12 0.06
N ASN A 263 -1.70 -17.42 -0.21
CA ASN A 263 -0.89 -18.35 0.58
C ASN A 263 0.59 -18.01 0.48
N LEU A 264 1.11 -17.77 -0.72
CA LEU A 264 2.50 -17.35 -0.91
C LEU A 264 2.81 -16.05 -0.15
N ARG A 265 1.89 -15.08 -0.15
CA ARG A 265 2.02 -13.86 0.66
C ARG A 265 2.15 -14.18 2.15
N MET A 266 1.34 -15.10 2.67
CA MET A 266 1.42 -15.53 4.07
C MET A 266 2.74 -16.23 4.38
N GLU A 267 3.22 -17.07 3.46
CA GLU A 267 4.53 -17.71 3.59
C GLU A 267 5.68 -16.71 3.59
N LEU A 268 5.58 -15.62 2.81
CA LEU A 268 6.58 -14.55 2.73
C LEU A 268 6.61 -13.61 3.94
N LEU A 269 5.61 -13.63 4.82
CA LEU A 269 5.53 -12.68 5.94
C LEU A 269 6.78 -12.65 6.83
N PRO A 270 7.46 -13.77 7.17
CA PRO A 270 8.69 -13.72 7.94
C PRO A 270 9.80 -12.93 7.24
N TYR A 271 9.97 -13.15 5.93
CA TYR A 271 10.93 -12.39 5.14
C TYR A 271 10.57 -10.91 5.08
N LEU A 272 9.32 -10.59 4.77
CA LEU A 272 8.83 -9.21 4.67
C LEU A 272 8.98 -8.46 5.99
N TYR A 273 8.68 -9.11 7.11
CA TYR A 273 8.85 -8.52 8.43
C TYR A 273 10.32 -8.24 8.76
N SER A 274 11.19 -9.20 8.48
CA SER A 274 12.64 -9.04 8.65
C SER A 274 13.18 -7.89 7.82
N VAL A 275 12.80 -7.81 6.54
CA VAL A 275 13.17 -6.70 5.64
C VAL A 275 12.62 -5.36 6.15
N ALA A 276 11.40 -5.33 6.67
CA ALA A 276 10.81 -4.10 7.21
C ALA A 276 11.60 -3.55 8.40
N LEU A 277 12.04 -4.42 9.31
CA LEU A 277 12.89 -4.03 10.44
C LEU A 277 14.25 -3.49 9.98
N ASP A 278 14.91 -4.19 9.04
CA ASP A 278 16.20 -3.76 8.50
C ASP A 278 16.10 -2.42 7.75
N CYS A 279 15.01 -2.24 7.02
CA CYS A 279 14.75 -0.99 6.31
C CYS A 279 14.49 0.17 7.26
N ALA A 280 13.73 -0.07 8.33
CA ALA A 280 13.45 0.95 9.35
C ALA A 280 14.73 1.39 10.07
N GLU A 281 15.58 0.44 10.47
CA GLU A 281 16.86 0.74 11.14
C GLU A 281 17.85 1.47 10.23
N ALA A 282 17.95 1.05 8.97
CA ALA A 282 18.92 1.59 8.02
C ALA A 282 18.38 2.76 7.18
N SER A 283 17.13 3.17 7.39
CA SER A 283 16.44 4.18 6.56
C SER A 283 16.50 3.86 5.07
N ARG A 284 16.25 2.59 4.72
CA ARG A 284 16.25 2.09 3.34
C ARG A 284 14.85 1.70 2.90
N PRO A 285 14.49 1.82 1.61
CA PRO A 285 13.21 1.34 1.11
C PRO A 285 13.15 -0.19 1.06
N MET A 286 11.94 -0.75 1.25
CA MET A 286 11.69 -2.19 1.05
C MET A 286 11.67 -2.54 -0.44
N MET A 287 10.95 -1.74 -1.25
CA MET A 287 10.95 -1.82 -2.72
C MET A 287 12.05 -0.90 -3.25
N ARG A 288 13.03 -1.45 -3.94
CA ARG A 288 14.16 -0.66 -4.43
C ARG A 288 14.19 -0.69 -5.95
N PRO A 289 14.05 0.47 -6.62
CA PRO A 289 14.39 0.55 -8.04
C PRO A 289 15.80 0.01 -8.26
N LEU A 290 16.06 -0.65 -9.38
CA LEU A 290 17.38 -1.25 -9.62
C LEU A 290 18.50 -0.21 -9.56
N VAL A 291 18.25 1.02 -10.01
CA VAL A 291 19.22 2.15 -9.94
C VAL A 291 19.63 2.48 -8.50
N TYR A 292 18.79 2.22 -7.49
CA TYR A 292 19.16 2.44 -6.09
C TYR A 292 20.28 1.48 -5.66
N GLN A 293 20.25 0.25 -6.15
CA GLN A 293 21.21 -0.79 -5.76
C GLN A 293 22.45 -0.82 -6.67
N TRP A 294 22.28 -0.49 -7.95
CA TRP A 294 23.34 -0.50 -8.97
C TRP A 294 23.41 0.84 -9.71
N PRO A 295 23.75 1.96 -9.03
CA PRO A 295 23.74 3.29 -9.65
C PRO A 295 24.80 3.44 -10.76
N GLU A 296 25.85 2.62 -10.74
CA GLU A 296 26.92 2.63 -11.74
C GLU A 296 26.59 1.79 -13.00
N ASP A 297 25.50 1.05 -12.99
CA ASP A 297 25.06 0.26 -14.14
C ASP A 297 24.07 1.08 -15.00
N PRO A 298 24.48 1.55 -16.19
CA PRO A 298 23.60 2.38 -17.01
C PRO A 298 22.36 1.67 -17.54
N LEU A 299 22.33 0.33 -17.53
CA LEU A 299 21.18 -0.45 -18.01
C LEU A 299 20.00 -0.43 -17.03
N VAL A 300 20.21 0.00 -15.79
CA VAL A 300 19.13 0.11 -14.80
C VAL A 300 18.58 1.53 -14.65
N TRP A 301 19.15 2.53 -15.30
CA TRP A 301 18.74 3.92 -15.08
C TRP A 301 17.31 4.21 -15.55
N ASP A 302 16.89 3.58 -16.64
CA ASP A 302 15.55 3.70 -17.21
C ASP A 302 14.66 2.49 -16.88
N CYS A 303 15.07 1.63 -15.94
CA CYS A 303 14.32 0.45 -15.54
C CYS A 303 13.22 0.85 -14.55
N GLU A 304 11.98 0.97 -15.02
CA GLU A 304 10.82 1.43 -14.24
C GLU A 304 9.89 0.29 -13.79
N ASP A 305 10.13 -0.93 -14.23
CA ASP A 305 9.21 -2.06 -14.13
C ASP A 305 9.83 -3.31 -13.49
N GLU A 306 10.98 -3.15 -12.87
CA GLU A 306 11.68 -4.15 -12.06
C GLU A 306 12.19 -3.54 -10.76
N PHE A 307 12.21 -4.32 -9.70
CA PHE A 307 12.69 -3.84 -8.40
C PHE A 307 13.25 -4.98 -7.55
N LEU A 308 14.10 -4.61 -6.59
CA LEU A 308 14.45 -5.48 -5.49
C LEU A 308 13.47 -5.31 -4.33
N LEU A 309 12.97 -6.41 -3.82
CA LEU A 309 12.29 -6.49 -2.53
C LEU A 309 13.30 -6.93 -1.47
N GLY A 310 13.69 -6.02 -0.58
CA GLY A 310 14.82 -6.23 0.31
C GLY A 310 16.13 -6.38 -0.44
N ASP A 311 17.02 -7.24 0.05
CA ASP A 311 18.31 -7.53 -0.58
C ASP A 311 18.28 -8.79 -1.45
N SER A 312 17.25 -9.62 -1.31
CA SER A 312 17.23 -10.99 -1.83
C SER A 312 16.45 -11.18 -3.12
N LEU A 313 15.30 -10.51 -3.30
CA LEU A 313 14.37 -10.81 -4.39
C LEU A 313 14.32 -9.74 -5.46
N LEU A 314 14.64 -10.08 -6.70
CA LEU A 314 14.32 -9.27 -7.87
C LEU A 314 12.94 -9.68 -8.38
N VAL A 315 12.05 -8.71 -8.55
CA VAL A 315 10.67 -8.88 -8.96
C VAL A 315 10.43 -8.14 -10.28
N ALA A 316 9.96 -8.85 -11.30
CA ALA A 316 9.74 -8.32 -12.65
C ALA A 316 8.30 -8.62 -13.10
N PRO A 317 7.29 -7.81 -12.69
CA PRO A 317 5.90 -8.08 -12.97
C PRO A 317 5.55 -8.02 -14.47
N LEU A 318 4.58 -8.85 -14.86
CA LEU A 318 3.97 -8.79 -16.18
C LEU A 318 2.91 -7.67 -16.18
N LEU A 319 3.18 -6.55 -16.83
CA LEU A 319 2.31 -5.38 -16.82
C LEU A 319 1.46 -5.24 -18.10
N GLU A 320 1.86 -5.93 -19.18
CA GLU A 320 1.13 -5.90 -20.44
C GLU A 320 -0.02 -6.92 -20.43
N GLU A 321 -1.15 -6.56 -21.00
CA GLU A 321 -2.32 -7.42 -21.12
C GLU A 321 -1.98 -8.72 -21.87
N ASN A 322 -2.41 -9.86 -21.30
CA ASN A 322 -2.17 -11.20 -21.83
C ASN A 322 -0.70 -11.58 -22.09
N ALA A 323 0.28 -10.80 -21.62
CA ALA A 323 1.68 -11.19 -21.72
C ALA A 323 1.95 -12.47 -20.92
N GLU A 324 2.63 -13.42 -21.52
CA GLU A 324 3.08 -14.65 -20.85
C GLU A 324 4.54 -14.56 -20.43
N LYS A 325 5.31 -13.72 -21.10
CA LYS A 325 6.76 -13.56 -20.91
C LYS A 325 7.12 -12.09 -21.04
N ARG A 326 8.24 -11.71 -20.46
CA ARG A 326 8.86 -10.41 -20.65
C ARG A 326 10.38 -10.48 -20.70
N ALA A 327 10.99 -9.48 -21.24
CA ALA A 327 12.40 -9.20 -21.02
C ALA A 327 12.62 -8.78 -19.56
N VAL A 328 13.63 -9.32 -18.91
CA VAL A 328 14.03 -9.02 -17.53
C VAL A 328 15.52 -8.77 -17.53
N TYR A 329 15.94 -7.61 -17.02
CA TYR A 329 17.35 -7.35 -16.80
C TYR A 329 17.79 -7.90 -15.45
N LEU A 330 18.74 -8.80 -15.46
CA LEU A 330 19.38 -9.29 -14.25
C LEU A 330 20.71 -8.55 -14.05
N PRO A 331 20.84 -7.68 -13.04
CA PRO A 331 22.13 -7.06 -12.71
C PRO A 331 23.23 -8.07 -12.45
N GLU A 332 24.49 -7.64 -12.51
CA GLU A 332 25.65 -8.52 -12.34
C GLU A 332 25.54 -9.42 -11.09
N GLY A 333 25.96 -10.69 -11.23
CA GLY A 333 25.88 -11.72 -10.21
C GLY A 333 25.19 -13.00 -10.71
N GLN A 334 24.78 -13.86 -9.78
CA GLN A 334 24.03 -15.07 -10.07
C GLN A 334 22.63 -14.97 -9.47
N TRP A 335 21.67 -15.49 -10.18
CA TRP A 335 20.25 -15.44 -9.83
C TRP A 335 19.61 -16.81 -9.95
N ILE A 336 18.62 -17.10 -9.12
CA ILE A 336 17.87 -18.36 -9.14
C ILE A 336 16.38 -18.04 -9.24
N GLY A 337 15.72 -18.53 -10.28
CA GLY A 337 14.27 -18.37 -10.42
C GLY A 337 13.53 -18.92 -9.20
N LEU A 338 12.66 -18.13 -8.60
CA LEU A 338 11.94 -18.52 -7.38
C LEU A 338 11.04 -19.75 -7.60
N PHE A 339 10.38 -19.81 -8.76
CA PHE A 339 9.39 -20.85 -9.04
C PHE A 339 9.97 -22.05 -9.79
N ASP A 340 10.88 -21.84 -10.73
CA ASP A 340 11.44 -22.91 -11.58
C ASP A 340 12.80 -23.43 -11.10
N ARG A 341 13.40 -22.76 -10.11
CA ARG A 341 14.71 -23.09 -9.52
C ARG A 341 15.88 -23.08 -10.51
N ARG A 342 15.72 -22.44 -11.67
CA ARG A 342 16.78 -22.35 -12.67
C ARG A 342 17.75 -21.24 -12.32
N ALA A 343 19.03 -21.54 -12.44
CA ALA A 343 20.08 -20.54 -12.31
C ALA A 343 20.17 -19.69 -13.59
N ALA A 344 20.44 -18.41 -13.42
CA ALA A 344 20.69 -17.47 -14.49
C ALA A 344 21.88 -16.55 -14.12
N ALA A 345 22.77 -16.33 -15.08
CA ALA A 345 23.82 -15.35 -14.93
C ALA A 345 23.23 -13.93 -15.09
N GLY A 346 23.71 -13.00 -14.28
CA GLY A 346 23.41 -11.58 -14.41
C GLY A 346 24.31 -10.85 -15.41
N GLY A 347 24.21 -9.50 -15.44
CA GLY A 347 24.83 -8.64 -16.42
C GLY A 347 24.19 -8.73 -17.79
N GLN A 348 22.95 -9.23 -17.88
CA GLN A 348 22.24 -9.46 -19.15
C GLN A 348 20.74 -9.39 -19.02
N THR A 349 20.09 -9.14 -20.16
CA THR A 349 18.63 -9.30 -20.28
C THR A 349 18.29 -10.72 -20.72
N ILE A 350 17.36 -11.33 -20.02
CA ILE A 350 16.81 -12.65 -20.35
C ILE A 350 15.31 -12.54 -20.66
N VAL A 351 14.75 -13.56 -21.33
CA VAL A 351 13.29 -13.69 -21.46
C VAL A 351 12.80 -14.65 -20.37
N ALA A 352 11.95 -14.14 -19.49
CA ALA A 352 11.42 -14.91 -18.36
C ALA A 352 9.89 -14.94 -18.35
N GLY A 353 9.30 -15.94 -17.68
CA GLY A 353 7.86 -16.23 -17.65
C GLY A 353 7.53 -17.48 -18.47
N GLY A 354 6.26 -17.68 -18.80
CA GLY A 354 5.78 -18.79 -19.62
C GLY A 354 4.69 -19.65 -18.98
N ASP A 355 4.43 -19.48 -17.70
CA ASP A 355 3.38 -20.16 -16.93
C ASP A 355 2.37 -19.15 -16.30
N ARG A 356 2.27 -17.96 -16.88
CA ARG A 356 1.48 -16.81 -16.42
C ARG A 356 1.86 -16.30 -15.04
N ARG A 357 3.00 -16.72 -14.47
CA ARG A 357 3.54 -16.17 -13.23
C ARG A 357 4.49 -15.04 -13.55
N LEU A 358 4.48 -14.01 -12.67
CA LEU A 358 5.51 -12.96 -12.77
C LEU A 358 6.89 -13.59 -12.49
N PRO A 359 7.93 -13.21 -13.25
CA PRO A 359 9.29 -13.60 -12.94
C PRO A 359 9.74 -13.02 -11.60
N VAL A 360 10.28 -13.89 -10.73
CA VAL A 360 10.94 -13.53 -9.47
C VAL A 360 12.22 -14.31 -9.35
N PHE A 361 13.30 -13.63 -8.97
CA PHE A 361 14.61 -14.24 -8.84
C PHE A 361 15.20 -14.00 -7.46
N LEU A 362 15.74 -15.05 -6.86
CA LEU A 362 16.51 -14.98 -5.62
C LEU A 362 17.97 -14.71 -5.96
N ARG A 363 18.56 -13.69 -5.34
CA ARG A 363 19.95 -13.30 -5.55
C ARG A 363 20.90 -14.25 -4.86
N ALA A 364 21.93 -14.74 -5.56
CA ALA A 364 22.97 -15.58 -4.95
C ALA A 364 23.74 -14.81 -3.85
N GLY A 365 24.10 -15.50 -2.79
CA GLY A 365 24.68 -14.91 -1.59
C GLY A 365 23.65 -14.41 -0.58
N TYR A 366 22.34 -14.53 -0.89
CA TYR A 366 21.24 -14.08 -0.04
C TYR A 366 20.25 -15.20 0.26
N GLY A 367 19.44 -15.01 1.30
CA GLY A 367 18.43 -15.97 1.74
C GLY A 367 17.02 -15.43 1.69
N LEU A 368 16.06 -16.33 1.73
CA LEU A 368 14.63 -16.07 1.84
C LEU A 368 14.05 -16.97 2.93
N ALA A 369 13.46 -16.34 3.96
CA ALA A 369 12.76 -17.07 5.00
C ALA A 369 11.27 -17.18 4.66
N LEU A 370 10.75 -18.39 4.59
CA LEU A 370 9.36 -18.73 4.33
C LEU A 370 8.78 -19.48 5.53
N ARG A 371 7.51 -19.25 5.82
CA ARG A 371 6.78 -20.03 6.82
C ARG A 371 5.78 -20.95 6.11
N SER A 372 6.16 -22.21 6.01
CA SER A 372 5.33 -23.20 5.33
C SER A 372 5.50 -24.59 5.99
N ASP A 373 4.63 -25.54 5.72
CA ASP A 373 4.85 -26.91 6.13
C ASP A 373 6.04 -27.53 5.35
N ALA A 374 6.84 -28.35 6.03
CA ALA A 374 8.14 -28.84 5.61
C ALA A 374 8.25 -29.53 4.23
N ASN A 375 7.12 -29.85 3.60
CA ASN A 375 7.06 -30.51 2.29
C ASN A 375 6.21 -29.76 1.27
N SER A 376 5.82 -28.51 1.57
CA SER A 376 4.93 -27.73 0.71
C SER A 376 5.70 -26.99 -0.38
N ALA A 377 5.22 -27.06 -1.61
CA ALA A 377 5.64 -26.15 -2.66
C ALA A 377 5.19 -24.71 -2.29
N PRO A 378 5.90 -23.66 -2.74
CA PRO A 378 5.47 -22.27 -2.54
C PRO A 378 4.01 -22.06 -2.95
N GLY A 379 3.22 -21.39 -2.12
CA GLY A 379 1.79 -21.13 -2.34
C GLY A 379 0.85 -22.27 -1.94
N ALA A 380 1.35 -23.34 -1.34
CA ALA A 380 0.52 -24.35 -0.73
C ALA A 380 -0.26 -23.78 0.48
N PRO A 381 -1.42 -24.35 0.85
CA PRO A 381 -2.18 -23.88 2.00
C PRO A 381 -1.30 -23.81 3.25
N ALA A 382 -1.11 -22.61 3.79
CA ALA A 382 -0.39 -22.42 5.05
C ALA A 382 -1.19 -22.98 6.26
N GLY A 383 -2.40 -23.46 6.03
CA GLY A 383 -3.32 -23.98 7.04
C GLY A 383 -3.71 -22.91 8.07
N GLU A 384 -4.28 -23.35 9.19
CA GLU A 384 -4.60 -22.50 10.34
C GLU A 384 -3.35 -21.95 11.07
N ARG A 385 -2.15 -22.26 10.58
CA ARG A 385 -0.86 -21.99 11.25
C ARG A 385 -0.19 -20.67 10.87
N ALA A 386 -0.92 -19.74 10.30
CA ALA A 386 -0.43 -18.36 10.11
C ALA A 386 -0.10 -17.64 11.44
N ASP A 387 -0.38 -18.30 12.57
CA ASP A 387 -0.17 -17.80 13.94
C ASP A 387 1.30 -17.72 14.41
N GLY A 388 2.25 -18.15 13.59
CA GLY A 388 3.66 -18.11 13.95
C GLY A 388 4.27 -19.46 14.34
N ASN A 389 3.51 -20.53 14.42
CA ASN A 389 3.97 -21.85 14.84
C ASN A 389 4.41 -22.79 13.71
N ALA A 390 4.17 -22.41 12.44
CA ALA A 390 4.65 -23.19 11.31
C ALA A 390 6.20 -23.10 11.21
N PRO A 391 6.88 -24.17 10.77
CA PRO A 391 8.32 -24.18 10.60
C PRO A 391 8.80 -23.08 9.64
N LEU A 392 9.99 -22.55 9.93
CA LEU A 392 10.71 -21.66 9.00
C LEU A 392 11.52 -22.50 8.02
N HIS A 393 11.32 -22.23 6.75
CA HIS A 393 12.12 -22.77 5.66
C HIS A 393 13.02 -21.67 5.12
N LEU A 394 14.30 -21.96 5.04
CA LEU A 394 15.28 -21.05 4.48
C LEU A 394 15.61 -21.52 3.06
N LEU A 395 15.38 -20.66 2.09
CA LEU A 395 15.89 -20.82 0.73
C LEU A 395 17.19 -20.02 0.64
N LEU A 396 18.31 -20.71 0.56
CA LEU A 396 19.64 -20.10 0.48
C LEU A 396 20.11 -20.20 -0.98
N ALA A 397 20.56 -19.09 -1.55
CA ALA A 397 20.98 -19.02 -2.93
C ALA A 397 22.51 -18.90 -3.05
N GLY A 398 23.11 -19.70 -3.93
CA GLY A 398 24.55 -19.74 -4.15
C GLY A 398 25.29 -20.66 -3.18
N GLU A 399 26.58 -20.85 -3.44
CA GLU A 399 27.45 -21.74 -2.66
C GLU A 399 27.78 -21.19 -1.27
N CYS A 400 27.80 -19.86 -1.15
CA CYS A 400 28.02 -19.16 0.13
C CYS A 400 27.20 -17.89 0.21
N GLY A 401 26.98 -17.42 1.43
CA GLY A 401 26.25 -16.18 1.63
C GLY A 401 25.97 -15.86 3.10
N ARG A 402 25.21 -14.79 3.29
CA ARG A 402 24.76 -14.34 4.59
C ARG A 402 23.34 -13.80 4.50
N PHE A 403 22.51 -14.14 5.48
CA PHE A 403 21.15 -13.66 5.62
C PHE A 403 20.84 -13.39 7.08
N ARG A 404 20.37 -12.18 7.40
CA ARG A 404 19.85 -11.85 8.73
C ARG A 404 18.34 -12.06 8.74
N PHE A 405 17.87 -12.85 9.69
CA PHE A 405 16.46 -13.10 9.90
C PHE A 405 16.02 -12.54 11.25
N ARG A 406 14.93 -11.78 11.25
CA ARG A 406 14.28 -11.26 12.45
C ARG A 406 12.77 -11.47 12.39
N ASP A 407 12.16 -11.77 13.52
CA ASP A 407 10.71 -11.92 13.60
C ASP A 407 10.07 -11.11 14.75
N LYS A 408 8.74 -11.14 14.79
CA LYS A 408 7.95 -10.45 15.84
C LYS A 408 8.06 -11.08 17.24
N LEU A 409 8.65 -12.27 17.34
CA LEU A 409 8.85 -13.00 18.59
C LEU A 409 10.20 -12.66 19.25
N GLY A 410 10.98 -11.77 18.64
CA GLY A 410 12.28 -11.36 19.11
C GLY A 410 13.43 -12.24 18.62
N THR A 411 13.18 -13.12 17.66
CA THR A 411 14.25 -13.88 16.99
C THR A 411 15.12 -12.93 16.20
N ASP A 412 16.43 -13.01 16.35
CA ASP A 412 17.44 -12.29 15.57
C ASP A 412 18.59 -13.24 15.26
N LEU A 413 18.67 -13.71 14.03
CA LEU A 413 19.62 -14.73 13.58
C LEU A 413 20.45 -14.20 12.42
N ASP A 414 21.76 -14.28 12.56
CA ASP A 414 22.72 -14.14 11.47
C ASP A 414 23.04 -15.53 10.92
N ILE A 415 22.57 -15.81 9.72
CA ILE A 415 22.70 -17.09 9.06
C ILE A 415 23.77 -16.93 7.99
N THR A 416 24.82 -17.75 8.08
CA THR A 416 25.88 -17.82 7.07
C THR A 416 25.99 -19.23 6.56
N TRP A 417 26.31 -19.39 5.29
CA TRP A 417 26.54 -20.71 4.70
C TRP A 417 27.74 -20.67 3.76
N SER A 418 28.41 -21.79 3.63
CA SER A 418 29.49 -22.04 2.67
C SER A 418 29.58 -23.54 2.37
N ASP A 419 29.79 -23.90 1.11
CA ASP A 419 30.02 -25.28 0.67
C ASP A 419 29.00 -26.32 1.20
N GLY A 420 27.71 -25.92 1.28
CA GLY A 420 26.63 -26.77 1.74
C GLY A 420 26.46 -26.89 3.25
N ALA A 421 27.26 -26.17 4.05
CA ALA A 421 27.07 -26.02 5.49
C ALA A 421 26.33 -24.71 5.83
N VAL A 422 25.48 -24.72 6.86
CA VAL A 422 24.73 -23.57 7.38
C VAL A 422 25.18 -23.26 8.78
#